data_6f456da627009b40f80c460d6eb595c7
#
_entry.id   6f456da627009b40f80c460d6eb595c7
#
_cell.length_a   1.000
_cell.length_b   1.000
_cell.length_c   1.000
_cell.angle_alpha   90.00
_cell.angle_beta   90.00
_cell.angle_gamma   90.00
#
_symmetry.space_group_name_H-M   'P 1'
#
loop_
_entity.id
_entity.type
_entity.pdbx_description
1 polymer ?
#
loop_
_entity_poly.entity_id
_entity_poly.type
_entity_poly.pdbx_seq_one_letter_code
_entity_poly.pdbx_strand_id
1 'polypeptide(L)'
;PSLVGSEMCIRDRMGLDQWQKGYPSREVWIQDIEDGCAYLAVEDGQILGVFAFQTTPDVSYGEINGKWLTDGAYASMHRVCVADESKGRGVAGKMFAQGFLMAGELGFPAVRIDTHPGNIPMQRALEKAGFLACGEIHLKGGCEDGDLRIGFEKIL
;
A
#
# COMPACT_ATOMS: atom_id res chain seq x y z
N PRO A 1 -10.79 18.09 -4.24
CA PRO A 1 -9.95 17.22 -5.07
C PRO A 1 -9.91 15.81 -4.47
N SER A 2 -10.05 14.80 -5.30
CA SER A 2 -9.94 13.40 -4.87
C SER A 2 -8.48 13.07 -4.53
N LEU A 3 -8.22 12.44 -3.38
CA LEU A 3 -6.88 11.94 -3.02
C LEU A 3 -6.28 11.06 -4.11
N VAL A 4 -7.10 10.21 -4.71
CA VAL A 4 -6.70 9.33 -5.81
C VAL A 4 -6.28 10.14 -7.05
N GLY A 5 -7.00 11.21 -7.37
CA GLY A 5 -6.64 12.11 -8.47
C GLY A 5 -5.29 12.79 -8.26
N SER A 6 -4.99 13.24 -7.04
CA SER A 6 -3.70 13.86 -6.68
C SER A 6 -2.54 12.89 -6.85
N GLU A 7 -2.67 11.65 -6.38
CA GLU A 7 -1.64 10.63 -6.53
C GLU A 7 -1.41 10.21 -7.98
N MET A 8 -2.47 10.10 -8.78
CA MET A 8 -2.37 9.85 -10.22
C MET A 8 -1.56 10.96 -10.91
N CYS A 9 -1.86 12.24 -10.63
CA CYS A 9 -1.11 13.38 -11.18
C CYS A 9 0.38 13.35 -10.83
N ILE A 10 0.76 12.86 -9.64
CA ILE A 10 2.17 12.76 -9.26
C ILE A 10 2.87 11.63 -10.00
N ARG A 11 2.23 10.48 -10.12
CA ARG A 11 2.78 9.34 -10.86
C ARG A 11 2.93 9.65 -12.33
N ASP A 12 1.98 10.36 -12.92
CA ASP A 12 2.10 10.92 -14.26
C ASP A 12 3.34 11.81 -14.39
N ARG A 13 3.57 12.71 -13.42
CA ARG A 13 4.76 13.57 -13.38
C ARG A 13 6.07 12.82 -13.20
N MET A 14 6.04 11.66 -12.54
CA MET A 14 7.19 10.77 -12.37
C MET A 14 7.39 9.83 -13.56
N GLY A 15 6.47 9.80 -14.53
CA GLY A 15 6.50 8.88 -15.67
C GLY A 15 6.31 7.42 -15.28
N LEU A 16 5.64 7.15 -14.14
CA LEU A 16 5.36 5.79 -13.69
C LEU A 16 4.04 5.30 -14.29
N ASP A 17 3.99 4.03 -14.65
CA ASP A 17 2.79 3.36 -15.15
C ASP A 17 1.91 2.77 -14.03
N GLN A 18 2.31 2.92 -12.75
CA GLN A 18 1.51 2.54 -11.60
C GLN A 18 0.25 3.40 -11.50
N TRP A 19 -0.90 2.77 -11.25
CA TRP A 19 -2.20 3.44 -11.12
C TRP A 19 -2.65 4.20 -12.37
N GLN A 20 -2.13 3.82 -13.52
CA GLN A 20 -2.67 4.20 -14.81
C GLN A 20 -3.93 3.36 -15.12
N LYS A 21 -4.55 3.55 -16.23
CA LYS A 21 -5.74 2.78 -16.65
C LYS A 21 -6.95 2.92 -15.69
N GLY A 22 -7.03 4.02 -14.92
CA GLY A 22 -8.13 4.29 -13.99
C GLY A 22 -8.13 3.49 -12.68
N TYR A 23 -7.01 2.86 -12.33
CA TYR A 23 -6.86 2.19 -11.03
C TYR A 23 -6.23 3.13 -9.98
N PRO A 24 -6.61 3.05 -8.68
CA PRO A 24 -7.79 2.38 -8.19
C PRO A 24 -9.06 3.12 -8.63
N SER A 25 -10.02 2.36 -9.18
CA SER A 25 -11.30 2.93 -9.59
C SER A 25 -12.19 3.25 -8.39
N ARG A 26 -13.29 3.99 -8.65
CA ARG A 26 -14.29 4.26 -7.62
C ARG A 26 -14.88 2.95 -7.06
N GLU A 27 -15.07 1.96 -7.92
CA GLU A 27 -15.64 0.65 -7.57
C GLU A 27 -14.72 -0.11 -6.62
N VAL A 28 -13.40 -0.04 -6.82
CA VAL A 28 -12.40 -0.65 -5.90
C VAL A 28 -12.52 -0.05 -4.51
N TRP A 29 -12.66 1.27 -4.39
CA TRP A 29 -12.84 1.92 -3.10
C TRP A 29 -14.18 1.62 -2.45
N ILE A 30 -15.26 1.51 -3.25
CA ILE A 30 -16.57 1.09 -2.74
C ILE A 30 -16.45 -0.32 -2.15
N GLN A 31 -15.80 -1.24 -2.87
CA GLN A 31 -15.60 -2.60 -2.39
C GLN A 31 -14.77 -2.64 -1.10
N ASP A 32 -13.66 -1.88 -1.02
CA ASP A 32 -12.87 -1.78 0.20
C ASP A 32 -13.67 -1.24 1.41
N ILE A 33 -14.60 -0.32 1.16
CA ILE A 33 -15.51 0.21 2.20
C ILE A 33 -16.52 -0.85 2.63
N GLU A 34 -17.13 -1.54 1.68
CA GLU A 34 -18.09 -2.63 1.95
C GLU A 34 -17.44 -3.78 2.71
N ASP A 35 -16.20 -4.12 2.38
CA ASP A 35 -15.39 -5.14 3.04
C ASP A 35 -14.83 -4.66 4.40
N GLY A 36 -15.01 -3.38 4.74
CA GLY A 36 -14.53 -2.81 6.00
C GLY A 36 -13.01 -2.68 6.09
N CYS A 37 -12.31 -2.66 4.96
CA CYS A 37 -10.85 -2.60 4.92
C CYS A 37 -10.29 -1.22 4.50
N ALA A 38 -11.12 -0.23 4.17
CA ALA A 38 -10.70 1.12 3.85
C ALA A 38 -10.58 2.00 5.10
N TYR A 39 -9.44 2.67 5.27
CA TYR A 39 -9.13 3.53 6.41
C TYR A 39 -8.67 4.91 5.96
N LEU A 40 -9.07 5.94 6.72
CA LEU A 40 -8.67 7.33 6.47
C LEU A 40 -7.76 7.83 7.60
N ALA A 41 -6.70 8.52 7.23
CA ALA A 41 -5.95 9.37 8.14
C ALA A 41 -6.60 10.76 8.15
N VAL A 42 -7.08 11.20 9.31
CA VAL A 42 -7.81 12.47 9.45
C VAL A 42 -7.19 13.30 10.58
N GLU A 43 -7.05 14.61 10.36
CA GLU A 43 -6.59 15.59 11.35
C GLU A 43 -7.44 16.86 11.19
N ASP A 44 -8.04 17.34 12.27
CA ASP A 44 -8.90 18.54 12.29
C ASP A 44 -10.00 18.55 11.21
N GLY A 45 -10.59 17.38 10.96
CA GLY A 45 -11.64 17.20 9.95
C GLY A 45 -11.14 17.14 8.50
N GLN A 46 -9.83 17.22 8.28
CA GLN A 46 -9.23 17.10 6.96
C GLN A 46 -8.68 15.69 6.72
N ILE A 47 -8.94 15.15 5.53
CA ILE A 47 -8.39 13.86 5.11
C ILE A 47 -6.95 14.08 4.65
N LEU A 48 -6.00 13.46 5.36
CA LEU A 48 -4.56 13.53 5.06
C LEU A 48 -4.09 12.37 4.19
N GLY A 49 -4.78 11.25 4.23
CA GLY A 49 -4.42 10.05 3.48
C GLY A 49 -5.45 8.95 3.59
N VAL A 50 -5.25 7.90 2.83
CA VAL A 50 -6.09 6.70 2.81
C VAL A 50 -5.23 5.46 2.58
N PHE A 51 -5.66 4.33 3.11
CA PHE A 51 -5.08 3.01 2.80
C PHE A 51 -6.14 1.92 2.94
N ALA A 52 -5.92 0.80 2.28
CA ALA A 52 -6.66 -0.42 2.56
C ALA A 52 -5.81 -1.35 3.43
N PHE A 53 -6.45 -1.99 4.43
CA PHE A 53 -5.82 -2.98 5.30
C PHE A 53 -6.58 -4.31 5.16
N GLN A 54 -5.87 -5.36 4.75
CA GLN A 54 -6.45 -6.65 4.44
C GLN A 54 -5.82 -7.77 5.26
N THR A 55 -6.65 -8.72 5.66
CA THR A 55 -6.24 -9.91 6.46
C THR A 55 -6.31 -11.20 5.67
N THR A 56 -6.86 -11.14 4.46
CA THR A 56 -6.85 -12.26 3.51
C THR A 56 -5.56 -12.26 2.70
N PRO A 57 -4.94 -13.42 2.45
CA PRO A 57 -3.74 -13.49 1.63
C PRO A 57 -3.97 -12.94 0.23
N ASP A 58 -3.06 -12.08 -0.23
CA ASP A 58 -3.04 -11.60 -1.62
C ASP A 58 -2.47 -12.68 -2.54
N VAL A 59 -3.20 -12.99 -3.61
CA VAL A 59 -2.78 -14.00 -4.58
C VAL A 59 -1.47 -13.65 -5.28
N SER A 60 -1.16 -12.35 -5.43
CA SER A 60 0.09 -11.87 -6.02
C SER A 60 1.30 -12.19 -5.15
N TYR A 61 1.11 -12.31 -3.84
CA TYR A 61 2.19 -12.56 -2.88
C TYR A 61 2.53 -14.05 -2.74
N GLY A 62 1.79 -14.93 -3.41
CA GLY A 62 2.05 -16.37 -3.44
C GLY A 62 3.31 -16.75 -4.23
N GLU A 63 3.75 -15.91 -5.14
CA GLU A 63 4.95 -16.12 -5.96
C GLU A 63 5.83 -14.87 -5.89
N ILE A 64 7.08 -15.01 -5.45
CA ILE A 64 8.05 -13.93 -5.33
C ILE A 64 9.40 -14.38 -5.90
N ASN A 65 9.99 -13.54 -6.74
CA ASN A 65 11.39 -13.66 -7.13
C ASN A 65 12.25 -13.03 -6.03
N GLY A 66 12.55 -13.81 -5.02
CA GLY A 66 13.16 -13.42 -3.77
C GLY A 66 12.63 -14.29 -2.63
N LYS A 67 12.52 -13.74 -1.44
CA LYS A 67 12.01 -14.47 -0.28
C LYS A 67 11.33 -13.54 0.72
N TRP A 68 10.11 -13.88 1.13
CA TRP A 68 9.47 -13.26 2.29
C TRP A 68 10.25 -13.55 3.57
N LEU A 69 10.21 -12.65 4.54
CA LEU A 69 10.89 -12.81 5.83
C LEU A 69 10.21 -13.88 6.68
N THR A 70 8.90 -14.06 6.49
CA THR A 70 8.09 -15.06 7.19
C THR A 70 7.35 -15.96 6.20
N ASP A 71 7.17 -17.23 6.60
CA ASP A 71 6.37 -18.20 5.84
C ASP A 71 4.92 -18.32 6.39
N GLY A 72 4.58 -17.51 7.41
CA GLY A 72 3.33 -17.61 8.14
C GLY A 72 2.23 -16.64 7.64
N ALA A 73 1.21 -16.48 8.47
CA ALA A 73 0.14 -15.51 8.26
C ALA A 73 0.69 -14.08 8.28
N TYR A 74 0.08 -13.21 7.49
CA TYR A 74 0.42 -11.79 7.40
C TYR A 74 -0.85 -10.97 7.16
N ALA A 75 -0.84 -9.71 7.59
CA ALA A 75 -1.76 -8.70 7.09
C ALA A 75 -1.10 -7.92 5.95
N SER A 76 -1.88 -7.31 5.09
CA SER A 76 -1.35 -6.50 4.00
C SER A 76 -1.93 -5.09 3.97
N MET A 77 -1.12 -4.14 3.52
CA MET A 77 -1.56 -2.77 3.27
C MET A 77 -1.50 -2.50 1.76
N HIS A 78 -2.57 -1.93 1.23
CA HIS A 78 -2.71 -1.63 -0.19
C HIS A 78 -3.17 -0.19 -0.39
N ARG A 79 -2.97 0.34 -1.59
CA ARG A 79 -3.51 1.63 -2.01
C ARG A 79 -3.19 2.78 -1.05
N VAL A 80 -1.99 2.74 -0.42
CA VAL A 80 -1.53 3.81 0.49
C VAL A 80 -1.33 5.09 -0.30
N CYS A 81 -2.07 6.13 0.08
CA CYS A 81 -2.14 7.40 -0.62
C CYS A 81 -2.14 8.55 0.37
N VAL A 82 -1.30 9.54 0.16
CA VAL A 82 -1.21 10.75 1.00
C VAL A 82 -1.65 11.96 0.17
N ALA A 83 -2.52 12.80 0.74
CA ALA A 83 -2.94 14.04 0.10
C ALA A 83 -1.74 14.94 -0.21
N ASP A 84 -1.75 15.64 -1.36
CA ASP A 84 -0.63 16.46 -1.81
C ASP A 84 -0.21 17.50 -0.77
N GLU A 85 -1.19 18.15 -0.15
CA GLU A 85 -0.98 19.17 0.88
C GLU A 85 -0.40 18.58 2.18
N SER A 86 -0.44 17.27 2.33
CA SER A 86 0.04 16.56 3.52
C SER A 86 1.37 15.83 3.31
N LYS A 87 1.94 15.91 2.11
CA LYS A 87 3.24 15.32 1.80
C LYS A 87 4.37 15.97 2.60
N GLY A 88 5.38 15.19 2.96
CA GLY A 88 6.48 15.65 3.80
C GLY A 88 6.15 15.77 5.29
N ARG A 89 4.89 15.59 5.72
CA ARG A 89 4.44 15.67 7.12
C ARG A 89 4.51 14.33 7.87
N GLY A 90 5.07 13.28 7.26
CA GLY A 90 5.18 11.96 7.87
C GLY A 90 3.88 11.15 7.93
N VAL A 91 2.84 11.53 7.16
CA VAL A 91 1.52 10.88 7.17
C VAL A 91 1.62 9.41 6.78
N ALA A 92 2.40 9.06 5.75
CA ALA A 92 2.61 7.66 5.35
C ALA A 92 3.17 6.82 6.51
N GLY A 93 4.17 7.34 7.23
CA GLY A 93 4.75 6.67 8.40
C GLY A 93 3.73 6.45 9.52
N LYS A 94 2.84 7.41 9.77
CA LYS A 94 1.74 7.26 10.75
C LYS A 94 0.74 6.19 10.30
N MET A 95 0.40 6.14 9.01
CA MET A 95 -0.48 5.09 8.47
C MET A 95 0.15 3.70 8.57
N PHE A 96 1.45 3.56 8.28
CA PHE A 96 2.16 2.29 8.47
C PHE A 96 2.16 1.87 9.94
N ALA A 97 2.47 2.78 10.86
CA ALA A 97 2.44 2.50 12.30
C ALA A 97 1.05 2.03 12.75
N GLN A 98 -0.02 2.64 12.26
CA GLN A 98 -1.39 2.21 12.53
C GLN A 98 -1.66 0.80 11.97
N GLY A 99 -1.21 0.51 10.74
CA GLY A 99 -1.31 -0.84 10.15
C GLY A 99 -0.59 -1.90 10.99
N PHE A 100 0.58 -1.57 11.56
CA PHE A 100 1.31 -2.48 12.46
C PHE A 100 0.54 -2.75 13.75
N LEU A 101 -0.05 -1.71 14.35
CA LEU A 101 -0.89 -1.88 15.54
C LEU A 101 -2.09 -2.78 15.26
N MET A 102 -2.82 -2.52 14.18
CA MET A 102 -3.98 -3.32 13.77
C MET A 102 -3.60 -4.78 13.52
N ALA A 103 -2.48 -5.03 12.82
CA ALA A 103 -2.00 -6.38 12.56
C ALA A 103 -1.64 -7.11 13.87
N GLY A 104 -0.93 -6.43 14.78
CA GLY A 104 -0.57 -6.99 16.10
C GLY A 104 -1.80 -7.31 16.96
N GLU A 105 -2.80 -6.43 17.01
CA GLU A 105 -4.07 -6.65 17.71
C GLU A 105 -4.84 -7.86 17.17
N LEU A 106 -4.73 -8.13 15.87
CA LEU A 106 -5.35 -9.28 15.21
C LEU A 106 -4.47 -10.54 15.26
N GLY A 107 -3.27 -10.46 15.85
CA GLY A 107 -2.37 -11.60 16.02
C GLY A 107 -1.54 -11.96 14.78
N PHE A 108 -1.44 -11.07 13.80
CA PHE A 108 -0.55 -11.27 12.65
C PHE A 108 0.90 -10.98 13.03
N PRO A 109 1.85 -11.87 12.70
CA PRO A 109 3.27 -11.66 13.01
C PRO A 109 3.99 -10.72 12.04
N ALA A 110 3.37 -10.38 10.91
CA ALA A 110 3.98 -9.59 9.86
C ALA A 110 2.96 -8.77 9.06
N VAL A 111 3.45 -7.70 8.44
CA VAL A 111 2.71 -6.88 7.47
C VAL A 111 3.47 -6.86 6.15
N ARG A 112 2.77 -7.11 5.04
CA ARG A 112 3.29 -7.02 3.67
C ARG A 112 2.69 -5.86 2.91
N ILE A 113 3.46 -5.33 2.00
CA ILE A 113 3.05 -4.26 1.08
C ILE A 113 3.91 -4.35 -0.19
N ASP A 114 3.41 -3.82 -1.28
CA ASP A 114 4.19 -3.70 -2.50
C ASP A 114 4.16 -2.29 -3.07
N THR A 115 5.11 -1.97 -3.92
CA THR A 115 5.12 -0.72 -4.67
C THR A 115 5.82 -0.86 -6.01
N HIS A 116 5.53 0.07 -6.93
CA HIS A 116 6.19 0.13 -8.23
C HIS A 116 7.70 0.35 -8.08
N PRO A 117 8.57 -0.34 -8.86
CA PRO A 117 10.03 -0.20 -8.75
C PRO A 117 10.53 1.24 -8.90
N GLY A 118 9.87 2.06 -9.72
CA GLY A 118 10.19 3.48 -9.89
C GLY A 118 9.64 4.40 -8.81
N ASN A 119 8.81 3.93 -7.88
CA ASN A 119 8.25 4.76 -6.82
C ASN A 119 9.23 4.91 -5.65
N ILE A 120 10.34 5.58 -5.90
CA ILE A 120 11.42 5.78 -4.92
C ILE A 120 10.95 6.47 -3.63
N PRO A 121 10.07 7.48 -3.66
CA PRO A 121 9.55 8.08 -2.43
C PRO A 121 8.83 7.07 -1.53
N MET A 122 8.02 6.18 -2.10
CA MET A 122 7.32 5.14 -1.34
C MET A 122 8.31 4.11 -0.78
N GLN A 123 9.28 3.64 -1.57
CA GLN A 123 10.31 2.71 -1.10
C GLN A 123 11.06 3.27 0.11
N ARG A 124 11.49 4.54 0.05
CA ARG A 124 12.14 5.22 1.18
C ARG A 124 11.24 5.35 2.41
N ALA A 125 9.95 5.60 2.20
CA ALA A 125 8.99 5.69 3.31
C ALA A 125 8.79 4.32 3.98
N LEU A 126 8.75 3.25 3.19
CA LEU A 126 8.66 1.86 3.68
C LEU A 126 9.92 1.48 4.47
N GLU A 127 11.11 1.72 3.93
CA GLU A 127 12.38 1.46 4.61
C GLU A 127 12.47 2.23 5.93
N LYS A 128 12.10 3.51 5.93
CA LYS A 128 12.06 4.34 7.16
C LYS A 128 11.07 3.80 8.20
N ALA A 129 9.97 3.19 7.78
CA ALA A 129 9.00 2.55 8.66
C ALA A 129 9.47 1.17 9.16
N GLY A 130 10.60 0.67 8.65
CA GLY A 130 11.21 -0.60 9.06
C GLY A 130 10.76 -1.81 8.25
N PHE A 131 10.15 -1.59 7.08
CA PHE A 131 9.97 -2.66 6.10
C PHE A 131 11.30 -3.01 5.44
N LEU A 132 11.46 -4.27 5.08
CA LEU A 132 12.58 -4.78 4.29
C LEU A 132 12.09 -5.23 2.91
N ALA A 133 12.83 -4.89 1.88
CA ALA A 133 12.57 -5.38 0.53
C ALA A 133 12.83 -6.89 0.46
N CYS A 134 11.86 -7.63 -0.07
CA CYS A 134 11.87 -9.10 -0.11
C CYS A 134 12.13 -9.66 -1.51
N GLY A 135 11.79 -8.92 -2.55
CA GLY A 135 11.97 -9.33 -3.93
C GLY A 135 10.91 -8.75 -4.87
N GLU A 136 10.87 -9.30 -6.07
CA GLU A 136 9.96 -8.89 -7.14
C GLU A 136 8.73 -9.79 -7.17
N ILE A 137 7.57 -9.18 -7.36
CA ILE A 137 6.31 -9.88 -7.58
C ILE A 137 5.67 -9.34 -8.87
N HIS A 138 4.84 -10.17 -9.49
CA HIS A 138 3.95 -9.76 -10.57
C HIS A 138 2.52 -9.77 -10.07
N LEU A 139 1.81 -8.66 -10.24
CA LEU A 139 0.41 -8.57 -9.83
C LEU A 139 -0.43 -9.58 -10.60
N LYS A 140 -1.43 -10.15 -9.92
CA LYS A 140 -2.36 -11.13 -10.48
C LYS A 140 -3.78 -10.59 -10.46
N GLY A 141 -4.37 -10.52 -11.64
CA GLY A 141 -5.75 -10.07 -11.83
C GLY A 141 -5.92 -8.54 -11.92
N GLY A 142 -7.10 -8.14 -12.34
CA GLY A 142 -7.43 -6.73 -12.53
C GLY A 142 -6.72 -6.06 -13.71
N CYS A 143 -6.75 -4.74 -13.73
CA CYS A 143 -6.19 -3.94 -14.83
C CYS A 143 -4.65 -3.80 -14.78
N GLU A 144 -4.03 -4.15 -13.66
CA GLU A 144 -2.58 -4.16 -13.46
C GLU A 144 -1.99 -5.59 -13.49
N ASP A 145 -2.73 -6.57 -14.04
CA ASP A 145 -2.26 -7.96 -14.16
C ASP A 145 -0.94 -8.05 -14.90
N GLY A 146 0.05 -8.73 -14.30
CA GLY A 146 1.41 -8.87 -14.81
C GLY A 146 2.36 -7.72 -14.48
N ASP A 147 1.88 -6.61 -13.94
CA ASP A 147 2.73 -5.48 -13.60
C ASP A 147 3.73 -5.83 -12.49
N LEU A 148 4.98 -5.41 -12.69
CA LEU A 148 6.07 -5.64 -11.73
C LEU A 148 5.93 -4.74 -10.50
N ARG A 149 6.11 -5.33 -9.33
CA ARG A 149 6.18 -4.63 -8.02
C ARG A 149 7.37 -5.15 -7.21
N ILE A 150 7.84 -4.32 -6.29
CA ILE A 150 8.77 -4.75 -5.24
C ILE A 150 7.95 -5.05 -3.99
N GLY A 151 8.03 -6.27 -3.50
CA GLY A 151 7.40 -6.71 -2.26
C GLY A 151 8.26 -6.33 -1.05
N PHE A 152 7.61 -5.85 -0.01
CA PHE A 152 8.21 -5.47 1.27
C PHE A 152 7.49 -6.16 2.41
N GLU A 153 8.22 -6.55 3.45
CA GLU A 153 7.66 -7.15 4.65
C GLU A 153 8.24 -6.51 5.91
N LYS A 154 7.40 -6.36 6.93
CA LYS A 154 7.76 -5.95 8.28
C LYS A 154 7.31 -7.01 9.26
N ILE A 155 8.25 -7.57 10.03
CA ILE A 155 7.98 -8.42 11.21
C ILE A 155 7.60 -7.51 12.38
N LEU A 156 6.53 -7.86 13.10
CA LEU A 156 6.01 -7.09 14.24
C LEU A 156 6.65 -7.51 15.58
#